data_461f9e409eb1e8984c63ccf75dad4eec
#
_entry.id   461f9e409eb1e8984c63ccf75dad4eec
#
_cell.length_a   1.000
_cell.length_b   1.000
_cell.length_c   1.000
_cell.angle_alpha   90.00
_cell.angle_beta   90.00
_cell.angle_gamma   90.00
#
_symmetry.space_group_name_H-M   'P 1'
#
loop_
_entity.id
_entity.type
_entity.pdbx_description
1 polymer ?
#
loop_
_entity_poly.entity_id
_entity_poly.type
_entity_poly.pdbx_seq_one_letter_code
_entity_poly.pdbx_strand_id
1 'polypeptide(L)'
;MTNNNIISDERYDKLWNQTRDFIDEHCIVRAEPGTYMDGKLEGSRYSWVFYLRNGLYRTDFLSAITQMWMKKVHDEIGHFDFQLSGLETASTPMIVGIPIYAQVFGVNLNGFSIRKEQKTYAMKNWLEGGATEQPVMLLDDISNSGNSLRQAYDILEWHHMDTFEYAFSLVNKVNKGVHDDNMDKDFLLPEHIKIMSLFTLDDFNLTGNVELH
;
A
#
# COMPACT_ATOMS: atom_id res chain seq x y z
N MET A 1 -21.63 17.71 2.51
CA MET A 1 -20.89 18.65 1.65
C MET A 1 -20.58 17.91 0.36
N THR A 2 -21.14 18.35 -0.77
CA THR A 2 -20.89 17.71 -2.08
C THR A 2 -19.47 18.03 -2.50
N ASN A 3 -18.57 17.05 -2.44
CA ASN A 3 -17.17 17.17 -2.84
C ASN A 3 -17.03 17.26 -4.36
N ASN A 4 -17.37 18.41 -4.94
CA ASN A 4 -17.18 18.71 -6.37
C ASN A 4 -15.69 18.89 -6.77
N ASN A 5 -14.75 18.57 -5.90
CA ASN A 5 -13.31 18.80 -6.12
C ASN A 5 -12.49 17.54 -6.37
N ILE A 6 -13.14 16.37 -6.48
CA ILE A 6 -12.44 15.15 -6.86
C ILE A 6 -12.18 15.19 -8.37
N ILE A 7 -11.01 14.70 -8.78
CA ILE A 7 -10.56 14.80 -10.17
C ILE A 7 -11.51 14.11 -11.15
N SER A 8 -11.56 14.61 -12.39
CA SER A 8 -12.30 13.98 -13.50
C SER A 8 -11.66 12.65 -13.91
N ASP A 9 -12.43 11.81 -14.62
CA ASP A 9 -11.93 10.54 -15.18
C ASP A 9 -10.75 10.77 -16.13
N GLU A 10 -10.82 11.78 -16.99
CA GLU A 10 -9.71 12.16 -17.88
C GLU A 10 -8.43 12.50 -17.09
N ARG A 11 -8.57 13.23 -15.97
CA ARG A 11 -7.44 13.55 -15.10
C ARG A 11 -6.90 12.30 -14.41
N TYR A 12 -7.79 11.41 -13.96
CA TYR A 12 -7.42 10.13 -13.37
C TYR A 12 -6.59 9.30 -14.36
N ASP A 13 -7.09 9.10 -15.57
CA ASP A 13 -6.43 8.30 -16.61
C ASP A 13 -5.05 8.86 -16.96
N LYS A 14 -4.94 10.19 -17.05
CA LYS A 14 -3.65 10.85 -17.28
C LYS A 14 -2.67 10.59 -16.16
N LEU A 15 -3.09 10.76 -14.91
CA LEU A 15 -2.24 10.51 -13.73
C LEU A 15 -1.86 9.04 -13.64
N TRP A 16 -2.81 8.15 -13.90
CA TRP A 16 -2.59 6.70 -13.86
C TRP A 16 -1.50 6.28 -14.85
N ASN A 17 -1.61 6.70 -16.12
CA ASN A 17 -0.61 6.40 -17.13
C ASN A 17 0.77 6.96 -16.76
N GLN A 18 0.85 8.23 -16.35
CA GLN A 18 2.10 8.87 -15.97
C GLN A 18 2.74 8.17 -14.76
N THR A 19 1.94 7.78 -13.78
CA THR A 19 2.42 7.10 -12.56
C THR A 19 2.86 5.68 -12.86
N ARG A 20 2.12 4.94 -13.71
CA ARG A 20 2.51 3.61 -14.18
C ARG A 20 3.86 3.66 -14.89
N ASP A 21 4.03 4.57 -15.84
CA ASP A 21 5.26 4.71 -16.62
C ASP A 21 6.45 5.06 -15.69
N PHE A 22 6.22 5.95 -14.73
CA PHE A 22 7.23 6.27 -13.72
C PHE A 22 7.61 5.04 -12.86
N ILE A 23 6.62 4.25 -12.43
CA ILE A 23 6.89 3.02 -11.66
C ILE A 23 7.70 2.05 -12.50
N ASP A 24 7.31 1.84 -13.77
CA ASP A 24 7.99 0.90 -14.66
C ASP A 24 9.45 1.29 -14.92
N GLU A 25 9.72 2.57 -15.09
CA GLU A 25 11.06 3.10 -15.41
C GLU A 25 11.96 3.25 -14.16
N HIS A 26 11.38 3.69 -13.03
CA HIS A 26 12.19 4.14 -11.88
C HIS A 26 12.00 3.33 -10.60
N CYS A 27 10.94 2.53 -10.50
CA CYS A 27 10.64 1.78 -9.30
C CYS A 27 10.72 0.26 -9.48
N ILE A 28 10.96 -0.23 -10.70
CA ILE A 28 11.20 -1.64 -10.96
C ILE A 28 12.67 -1.83 -11.29
N VAL A 29 13.39 -2.47 -10.37
CA VAL A 29 14.77 -2.90 -10.61
C VAL A 29 14.72 -4.23 -11.35
N ARG A 30 15.37 -4.31 -12.51
CA ARG A 30 15.43 -5.50 -13.36
C ARG A 30 16.85 -6.05 -13.34
N ALA A 31 16.99 -7.37 -13.25
CA ALA A 31 18.27 -8.03 -13.41
C ALA A 31 18.75 -7.93 -14.88
N GLU A 32 20.06 -7.94 -15.09
CA GLU A 32 20.64 -8.02 -16.44
C GLU A 32 20.15 -9.30 -17.15
N PRO A 33 19.96 -9.27 -18.47
CA PRO A 33 19.50 -10.43 -19.22
C PRO A 33 20.36 -11.68 -18.93
N GLY A 34 19.69 -12.77 -18.51
CA GLY A 34 20.36 -14.04 -18.13
C GLY A 34 20.93 -14.07 -16.72
N THR A 35 20.68 -13.06 -15.90
CA THR A 35 21.05 -13.02 -14.49
C THR A 35 19.84 -12.92 -13.58
N TYR A 36 20.05 -13.08 -12.27
CA TYR A 36 19.03 -12.98 -11.25
C TYR A 36 19.55 -12.22 -10.03
N MET A 37 18.64 -11.62 -9.28
CA MET A 37 18.91 -11.02 -7.98
C MET A 37 18.53 -12.04 -6.90
N ASP A 38 19.35 -12.16 -5.86
CA ASP A 38 19.04 -13.03 -4.72
C ASP A 38 17.84 -12.49 -3.95
N GLY A 39 16.93 -13.37 -3.58
CA GLY A 39 15.76 -13.05 -2.79
C GLY A 39 16.02 -13.08 -1.28
N LYS A 40 15.00 -12.68 -0.52
CA LYS A 40 15.07 -12.69 0.95
C LYS A 40 15.10 -14.13 1.53
N LEU A 41 14.44 -15.07 0.86
CA LEU A 41 14.46 -16.47 1.24
C LEU A 41 15.66 -17.15 0.58
N GLU A 42 16.32 -18.05 1.30
CA GLU A 42 17.44 -18.82 0.77
C GLU A 42 17.00 -19.60 -0.48
N GLY A 43 17.75 -19.45 -1.57
CA GLY A 43 17.46 -20.07 -2.86
C GLY A 43 16.45 -19.36 -3.73
N SER A 44 15.75 -18.32 -3.24
CA SER A 44 14.85 -17.53 -4.08
C SER A 44 15.62 -16.57 -4.99
N ARG A 45 15.21 -16.52 -6.27
CA ARG A 45 15.81 -15.67 -7.29
C ARG A 45 14.77 -14.85 -8.03
N TYR A 46 15.07 -13.60 -8.31
CA TYR A 46 14.16 -12.66 -8.96
C TYR A 46 14.81 -12.03 -10.19
N SER A 47 14.07 -11.97 -11.29
CA SER A 47 14.45 -11.19 -12.47
C SER A 47 14.08 -9.72 -12.33
N TRP A 48 13.18 -9.37 -11.41
CA TRP A 48 12.78 -8.00 -11.10
C TRP A 48 12.29 -7.88 -9.66
N VAL A 49 12.46 -6.66 -9.10
CA VAL A 49 11.99 -6.30 -7.75
C VAL A 49 11.40 -4.90 -7.78
N PHE A 50 10.25 -4.69 -7.15
CA PHE A 50 9.71 -3.36 -6.93
C PHE A 50 10.45 -2.64 -5.80
N TYR A 51 10.82 -1.39 -6.05
CA TYR A 51 11.36 -0.46 -5.07
C TYR A 51 10.55 0.84 -5.09
N LEU A 52 9.28 0.75 -4.70
CA LEU A 52 8.29 1.85 -4.78
C LEU A 52 8.69 3.09 -3.97
N ARG A 53 9.55 2.93 -2.99
CA ARG A 53 10.10 4.05 -2.20
C ARG A 53 10.84 5.08 -3.05
N ASN A 54 11.37 4.72 -4.22
CA ASN A 54 11.95 5.70 -5.16
C ASN A 54 10.92 6.74 -5.61
N GLY A 55 9.64 6.37 -5.70
CA GLY A 55 8.54 7.28 -6.01
C GLY A 55 7.91 7.88 -4.76
N LEU A 56 7.65 7.07 -3.73
CA LEU A 56 6.87 7.47 -2.55
C LEU A 56 7.48 8.64 -1.76
N TYR A 57 8.79 8.87 -1.86
CA TYR A 57 9.45 10.03 -1.26
C TYR A 57 9.50 11.27 -2.17
N ARG A 58 8.85 11.23 -3.35
CA ARG A 58 8.74 12.35 -4.29
C ARG A 58 7.38 13.01 -4.17
N THR A 59 7.39 14.33 -4.10
CA THR A 59 6.18 15.15 -3.95
C THR A 59 5.20 14.99 -5.12
N ASP A 60 5.71 14.98 -6.36
CA ASP A 60 4.92 14.83 -7.57
C ASP A 60 4.23 13.45 -7.64
N PHE A 61 4.98 12.40 -7.36
CA PHE A 61 4.46 11.03 -7.32
C PHE A 61 3.41 10.86 -6.21
N LEU A 62 3.73 11.30 -4.99
CA LEU A 62 2.82 11.18 -3.85
C LEU A 62 1.54 12.00 -4.04
N SER A 63 1.64 13.18 -4.68
CA SER A 63 0.46 13.97 -5.08
C SER A 63 -0.41 13.23 -6.10
N ALA A 64 0.20 12.60 -7.11
CA ALA A 64 -0.53 11.85 -8.13
C ALA A 64 -1.27 10.65 -7.53
N ILE A 65 -0.60 9.82 -6.72
CA ILE A 65 -1.25 8.67 -6.08
C ILE A 65 -2.36 9.09 -5.13
N THR A 66 -2.19 10.20 -4.40
CA THR A 66 -3.23 10.70 -3.50
C THR A 66 -4.48 11.14 -4.26
N GLN A 67 -4.32 11.86 -5.37
CA GLN A 67 -5.46 12.27 -6.20
C GLN A 67 -6.23 11.06 -6.74
N MET A 68 -5.51 10.05 -7.26
CA MET A 68 -6.11 8.82 -7.77
C MET A 68 -6.76 7.99 -6.65
N TRP A 69 -6.10 7.88 -5.51
CA TRP A 69 -6.63 7.20 -4.33
C TRP A 69 -7.92 7.86 -3.82
N MET A 70 -7.96 9.19 -3.70
CA MET A 70 -9.14 9.93 -3.28
C MET A 70 -10.33 9.69 -4.23
N LYS A 71 -10.09 9.71 -5.55
CA LYS A 71 -11.14 9.41 -6.53
C LYS A 71 -11.67 7.99 -6.34
N LYS A 72 -10.76 7.03 -6.21
CA LYS A 72 -11.13 5.63 -6.04
C LYS A 72 -11.92 5.39 -4.75
N VAL A 73 -11.48 5.98 -3.63
CA VAL A 73 -12.21 5.93 -2.35
C VAL A 73 -13.59 6.58 -2.48
N HIS A 74 -13.68 7.72 -3.12
CA HIS A 74 -14.97 8.38 -3.34
C HIS A 74 -15.93 7.52 -4.18
N ASP A 75 -15.43 6.92 -5.26
CA ASP A 75 -16.26 6.16 -6.20
C ASP A 75 -16.68 4.79 -5.63
N GLU A 76 -15.82 4.13 -4.85
CA GLU A 76 -16.09 2.79 -4.32
C GLU A 76 -16.71 2.79 -2.91
N ILE A 77 -16.41 3.81 -2.09
CA ILE A 77 -16.80 3.88 -0.68
C ILE A 77 -17.78 5.06 -0.42
N GLY A 78 -17.54 6.23 -1.04
CA GLY A 78 -18.41 7.39 -0.95
C GLY A 78 -18.14 8.31 0.24
N HIS A 79 -17.25 7.95 1.19
CA HIS A 79 -16.90 8.76 2.36
C HIS A 79 -15.44 8.56 2.80
N PHE A 80 -14.97 9.37 3.75
CA PHE A 80 -13.62 9.34 4.30
C PHE A 80 -13.64 9.26 5.85
N ASP A 81 -14.62 8.55 6.41
CA ASP A 81 -14.82 8.44 7.87
C ASP A 81 -13.95 7.33 8.46
N PHE A 82 -12.65 7.40 8.23
CA PHE A 82 -11.63 6.50 8.72
C PHE A 82 -10.30 7.24 8.92
N GLN A 83 -9.35 6.60 9.57
CA GLN A 83 -7.96 7.05 9.70
C GLN A 83 -7.02 6.07 8.98
N LEU A 84 -5.79 6.52 8.68
CA LEU A 84 -4.82 5.75 7.91
C LEU A 84 -3.74 5.16 8.80
N SER A 85 -3.36 3.91 8.60
CA SER A 85 -2.21 3.31 9.26
C SER A 85 -1.59 2.19 8.43
N GLY A 86 -0.40 1.74 8.84
CA GLY A 86 0.30 0.62 8.24
C GLY A 86 1.68 0.44 8.85
N LEU A 87 2.36 -0.64 8.47
CA LEU A 87 3.68 -0.95 9.00
C LEU A 87 4.75 0.04 8.51
N GLU A 88 5.59 0.50 9.43
CA GLU A 88 6.82 1.19 9.05
C GLU A 88 7.76 0.24 8.28
N THR A 89 8.54 0.67 7.31
CA THR A 89 8.80 2.02 6.81
C THR A 89 8.04 2.27 5.49
N ALA A 90 7.50 1.23 4.87
CA ALA A 90 6.99 1.27 3.50
C ALA A 90 5.73 2.14 3.37
N SER A 91 4.80 2.03 4.32
CA SER A 91 3.56 2.80 4.34
C SER A 91 3.73 4.25 4.83
N THR A 92 4.82 4.56 5.54
CA THR A 92 5.03 5.87 6.20
C THR A 92 4.85 7.08 5.26
N PRO A 93 5.42 7.11 4.04
CA PRO A 93 5.21 8.25 3.14
C PRO A 93 3.74 8.48 2.79
N MET A 94 2.97 7.41 2.61
CA MET A 94 1.53 7.49 2.31
C MET A 94 0.74 7.94 3.53
N ILE A 95 1.05 7.42 4.73
CA ILE A 95 0.38 7.79 5.99
C ILE A 95 0.52 9.30 6.26
N VAL A 96 1.65 9.90 5.90
CA VAL A 96 1.90 11.33 6.08
C VAL A 96 1.40 12.14 4.88
N GLY A 97 1.71 11.70 3.68
CA GLY A 97 1.47 12.46 2.46
C GLY A 97 0.01 12.50 2.03
N ILE A 98 -0.72 11.39 2.14
CA ILE A 98 -2.14 11.36 1.77
C ILE A 98 -2.95 12.37 2.60
N PRO A 99 -2.88 12.42 3.93
CA PRO A 99 -3.62 13.41 4.72
C PRO A 99 -3.27 14.86 4.35
N ILE A 100 -2.00 15.16 4.13
CA ILE A 100 -1.56 16.51 3.75
C ILE A 100 -2.17 16.93 2.42
N TYR A 101 -2.13 16.08 1.40
CA TYR A 101 -2.71 16.37 0.10
C TYR A 101 -4.24 16.34 0.10
N ALA A 102 -4.86 15.41 0.85
CA ALA A 102 -6.31 15.32 0.97
C ALA A 102 -6.93 16.58 1.55
N GLN A 103 -6.21 17.27 2.45
CA GLN A 103 -6.64 18.55 3.02
C GLN A 103 -6.87 19.64 1.96
N VAL A 104 -6.09 19.65 0.86
CA VAL A 104 -6.28 20.59 -0.26
C VAL A 104 -7.66 20.40 -0.91
N PHE A 105 -8.21 19.21 -0.82
CA PHE A 105 -9.54 18.85 -1.34
C PHE A 105 -10.64 18.93 -0.26
N GLY A 106 -10.32 19.46 0.93
CA GLY A 106 -11.26 19.61 2.03
C GLY A 106 -11.56 18.30 2.78
N VAL A 107 -10.75 17.27 2.58
CA VAL A 107 -10.83 15.99 3.31
C VAL A 107 -9.82 16.01 4.45
N ASN A 108 -10.32 15.83 5.67
CA ASN A 108 -9.48 15.79 6.87
C ASN A 108 -9.30 14.34 7.32
N LEU A 109 -8.10 13.83 7.17
CA LEU A 109 -7.73 12.47 7.56
C LEU A 109 -6.68 12.50 8.66
N ASN A 110 -6.76 11.57 9.59
CA ASN A 110 -5.71 11.29 10.55
C ASN A 110 -4.83 10.13 10.07
N GLY A 111 -3.58 10.08 10.57
CA GLY A 111 -2.67 8.98 10.28
C GLY A 111 -1.71 8.72 11.43
N PHE A 112 -1.36 7.45 11.62
CA PHE A 112 -0.34 7.00 12.57
C PHE A 112 0.38 5.77 12.00
N SER A 113 1.63 5.53 12.42
CA SER A 113 2.41 4.36 11.96
C SER A 113 2.35 3.22 12.97
N ILE A 114 2.37 1.99 12.46
CA ILE A 114 2.54 0.76 13.24
C ILE A 114 3.99 0.31 13.10
N ARG A 115 4.66 0.03 14.21
CA ARG A 115 6.04 -0.45 14.22
C ARG A 115 6.08 -1.95 13.90
N LYS A 116 7.14 -2.38 13.21
CA LYS A 116 7.39 -3.81 12.98
C LYS A 116 7.79 -4.55 14.25
N GLU A 117 8.42 -3.82 15.18
CA GLU A 117 8.87 -4.35 16.47
C GLU A 117 8.53 -3.36 17.58
N GLN A 118 8.14 -3.90 18.74
CA GLN A 118 7.86 -3.07 19.90
C GLN A 118 9.14 -2.39 20.40
N LYS A 119 9.06 -1.11 20.74
CA LYS A 119 10.16 -0.43 21.43
C LYS A 119 10.44 -1.12 22.75
N THR A 120 11.70 -1.41 23.03
CA THR A 120 12.16 -1.98 24.30
C THR A 120 12.43 -0.93 25.37
N TYR A 121 12.47 0.34 24.99
CA TYR A 121 12.76 1.49 25.85
C TYR A 121 11.69 2.61 25.69
N ALA A 122 11.70 3.55 26.62
CA ALA A 122 10.74 4.65 26.72
C ALA A 122 9.30 4.15 26.81
N MET A 123 8.39 4.57 25.92
CA MET A 123 6.97 4.26 26.02
C MET A 123 6.57 2.83 25.61
N LYS A 124 7.51 2.01 25.15
CA LYS A 124 7.26 0.63 24.70
C LYS A 124 6.06 0.49 23.74
N ASN A 125 5.87 1.46 22.87
CA ASN A 125 4.70 1.53 21.99
C ASN A 125 4.88 0.74 20.70
N TRP A 126 3.79 0.18 20.22
CA TRP A 126 3.63 -0.34 18.87
C TRP A 126 3.19 0.74 17.88
N LEU A 127 2.49 1.77 18.37
CA LEU A 127 1.90 2.84 17.56
C LEU A 127 2.71 4.14 17.70
N GLU A 128 2.95 4.82 16.61
CA GLU A 128 3.62 6.11 16.54
C GLU A 128 2.70 7.15 15.89
N GLY A 129 2.29 8.15 16.66
CA GLY A 129 1.32 9.17 16.28
C GLY A 129 0.08 9.12 17.16
N GLY A 130 -0.87 9.99 16.86
CA GLY A 130 -2.13 10.10 17.61
C GLY A 130 -3.26 9.35 16.90
N ALA A 131 -3.56 8.13 17.34
CA ALA A 131 -4.74 7.41 16.88
C ALA A 131 -6.04 8.05 17.42
N THR A 132 -7.13 7.90 16.67
CA THR A 132 -8.49 8.36 17.03
C THR A 132 -9.42 7.14 17.18
N GLU A 133 -10.69 7.39 17.50
CA GLU A 133 -11.73 6.34 17.58
C GLU A 133 -12.25 5.91 16.19
N GLN A 134 -11.79 6.52 15.10
CA GLN A 134 -12.21 6.14 13.76
C GLN A 134 -11.63 4.77 13.37
N PRO A 135 -12.35 3.96 12.56
CA PRO A 135 -11.82 2.72 12.04
C PRO A 135 -10.58 2.97 11.16
N VAL A 136 -9.67 2.01 11.11
CA VAL A 136 -8.35 2.15 10.47
C VAL A 136 -8.36 1.51 9.09
N MET A 137 -8.14 2.30 8.03
CA MET A 137 -7.77 1.78 6.71
C MET A 137 -6.27 1.48 6.70
N LEU A 138 -5.93 0.21 6.55
CA LEU A 138 -4.54 -0.24 6.46
C LEU A 138 -3.93 0.09 5.10
N LEU A 139 -2.69 0.58 5.11
CA LEU A 139 -1.91 0.92 3.91
C LEU A 139 -0.65 0.06 3.79
N ASP A 140 -0.33 -0.35 2.56
CA ASP A 140 0.98 -0.93 2.20
C ASP A 140 1.42 -0.38 0.84
N ASP A 141 2.72 -0.33 0.57
CA ASP A 141 3.22 0.07 -0.74
C ASP A 141 3.02 -1.04 -1.77
N ILE A 142 3.23 -2.29 -1.37
CA ILE A 142 3.05 -3.45 -2.23
C ILE A 142 2.50 -4.64 -1.44
N SER A 143 1.36 -5.15 -1.85
CA SER A 143 0.79 -6.38 -1.30
C SER A 143 1.20 -7.58 -2.16
N ASN A 144 2.07 -8.44 -1.62
CA ASN A 144 2.48 -9.70 -2.25
C ASN A 144 1.70 -10.87 -1.62
N SER A 145 2.08 -11.25 -0.41
CA SER A 145 1.40 -12.27 0.39
C SER A 145 0.35 -11.71 1.35
N GLY A 146 0.30 -10.38 1.52
CA GLY A 146 -0.54 -9.73 2.52
C GLY A 146 0.03 -9.75 3.95
N ASN A 147 1.19 -10.36 4.18
CA ASN A 147 1.79 -10.50 5.51
C ASN A 147 1.96 -9.18 6.26
N SER A 148 2.37 -8.10 5.58
CA SER A 148 2.52 -6.79 6.21
C SER A 148 1.17 -6.24 6.68
N LEU A 149 0.14 -6.34 5.84
CA LEU A 149 -1.21 -5.90 6.18
C LEU A 149 -1.79 -6.78 7.31
N ARG A 150 -1.55 -8.10 7.28
CA ARG A 150 -1.97 -9.02 8.33
C ARG A 150 -1.29 -8.70 9.66
N GLN A 151 0.02 -8.52 9.68
CA GLN A 151 0.73 -8.13 10.90
C GLN A 151 0.22 -6.80 11.47
N ALA A 152 -0.05 -5.83 10.59
CA ALA A 152 -0.65 -4.57 11.02
C ALA A 152 -2.04 -4.75 11.62
N TYR A 153 -2.88 -5.58 10.99
CA TYR A 153 -4.19 -5.95 11.48
C TYR A 153 -4.13 -6.58 12.88
N ASP A 154 -3.27 -7.59 13.08
CA ASP A 154 -3.13 -8.28 14.36
C ASP A 154 -2.69 -7.33 15.50
N ILE A 155 -1.83 -6.35 15.19
CA ILE A 155 -1.42 -5.32 16.16
C ILE A 155 -2.61 -4.41 16.51
N LEU A 156 -3.43 -4.00 15.53
CA LEU A 156 -4.63 -3.21 15.79
C LEU A 156 -5.66 -3.97 16.63
N GLU A 157 -5.92 -5.24 16.31
CA GLU A 157 -6.78 -6.12 17.10
C GLU A 157 -6.29 -6.22 18.57
N TRP A 158 -4.98 -6.39 18.75
CA TRP A 158 -4.39 -6.42 20.10
C TRP A 158 -4.58 -5.09 20.86
N HIS A 159 -4.65 -3.97 20.14
CA HIS A 159 -4.93 -2.64 20.69
C HIS A 159 -6.44 -2.32 20.78
N HIS A 160 -7.32 -3.25 20.46
CA HIS A 160 -8.78 -3.07 20.41
C HIS A 160 -9.22 -1.91 19.51
N MET A 161 -8.55 -1.76 18.36
CA MET A 161 -8.86 -0.74 17.36
C MET A 161 -9.62 -1.37 16.19
N ASP A 162 -10.72 -0.74 15.81
CA ASP A 162 -11.51 -1.19 14.69
C ASP A 162 -10.76 -1.01 13.36
N THR A 163 -10.75 -2.05 12.53
CA THR A 163 -10.19 -1.98 11.18
C THR A 163 -11.31 -1.71 10.17
N PHE A 164 -11.05 -0.82 9.23
CA PHE A 164 -11.98 -0.50 8.15
C PHE A 164 -12.12 -1.68 7.18
N GLU A 165 -13.26 -1.81 6.51
CA GLU A 165 -13.55 -2.92 5.58
C GLU A 165 -12.70 -2.91 4.30
N TYR A 166 -11.91 -1.86 4.05
CA TYR A 166 -10.95 -1.77 2.97
C TYR A 166 -9.55 -1.52 3.52
N ALA A 167 -8.58 -2.23 2.96
CA ALA A 167 -7.16 -1.92 3.02
C ALA A 167 -6.70 -1.38 1.65
N PHE A 168 -5.65 -0.62 1.60
CA PHE A 168 -5.10 -0.09 0.35
C PHE A 168 -3.65 -0.54 0.15
N SER A 169 -3.34 -0.99 -1.06
CA SER A 169 -1.97 -1.25 -1.51
C SER A 169 -1.73 -0.51 -2.83
N LEU A 170 -0.61 0.22 -2.95
CA LEU A 170 -0.32 0.93 -4.20
C LEU A 170 -0.21 -0.04 -5.38
N VAL A 171 0.51 -1.15 -5.19
CA VAL A 171 0.58 -2.26 -6.16
C VAL A 171 0.11 -3.56 -5.50
N ASN A 172 -0.91 -4.18 -6.06
CA ASN A 172 -1.40 -5.48 -5.60
C ASN A 172 -0.86 -6.60 -6.49
N LYS A 173 -0.11 -7.53 -5.92
CA LYS A 173 0.41 -8.72 -6.59
C LYS A 173 -0.49 -9.95 -6.44
N VAL A 174 -1.49 -9.89 -5.56
CA VAL A 174 -2.32 -11.06 -5.17
C VAL A 174 -3.27 -11.50 -6.29
N ASN A 175 -3.42 -10.74 -7.37
CA ASN A 175 -4.32 -11.08 -8.45
C ASN A 175 -3.66 -11.96 -9.52
N LYS A 176 -4.23 -13.13 -9.66
CA LYS A 176 -4.13 -14.23 -10.63
C LYS A 176 -3.19 -15.37 -10.25
N GLY A 177 -3.79 -16.35 -9.56
CA GLY A 177 -3.45 -17.78 -9.76
C GLY A 177 -2.06 -18.26 -9.33
N VAL A 178 -1.22 -17.40 -8.80
CA VAL A 178 -0.10 -17.82 -7.98
C VAL A 178 -0.61 -17.94 -6.55
N HIS A 179 -1.61 -18.79 -6.37
CA HIS A 179 -1.75 -19.46 -5.09
C HIS A 179 -0.50 -20.32 -4.97
N ASP A 180 0.49 -19.82 -4.27
CA ASP A 180 1.44 -20.69 -3.63
C ASP A 180 0.58 -21.58 -2.71
N ASP A 181 0.39 -22.85 -3.09
CA ASP A 181 -0.38 -23.81 -2.29
C ASP A 181 0.22 -24.02 -0.89
N ASN A 182 1.40 -23.45 -0.66
CA ASN A 182 2.10 -23.36 0.62
C ASN A 182 1.86 -22.04 1.38
N MET A 183 0.99 -21.15 0.90
CA MET A 183 0.64 -19.92 1.61
C MET A 183 -0.21 -20.29 2.81
N ASP A 184 0.37 -20.15 3.99
CA ASP A 184 -0.30 -20.42 5.26
C ASP A 184 -1.52 -19.50 5.35
N LYS A 185 -2.73 -20.06 5.40
CA LYS A 185 -3.99 -19.29 5.43
C LYS A 185 -4.06 -18.33 6.62
N ASP A 186 -3.25 -18.55 7.64
CA ASP A 186 -3.12 -17.71 8.83
C ASP A 186 -2.47 -16.34 8.54
N PHE A 187 -1.87 -16.15 7.35
CA PHE A 187 -1.25 -14.88 6.94
C PHE A 187 -2.14 -13.99 6.08
N LEU A 188 -3.34 -14.45 5.70
CA LEU A 188 -4.27 -13.64 4.92
C LEU A 188 -5.03 -12.65 5.82
N LEU A 189 -5.36 -11.47 5.27
CA LEU A 189 -6.34 -10.60 5.91
C LEU A 189 -7.67 -11.33 6.09
N PRO A 190 -8.46 -10.98 7.13
CA PRO A 190 -9.82 -11.49 7.26
C PRO A 190 -10.63 -11.26 5.99
N GLU A 191 -11.49 -12.22 5.61
CA GLU A 191 -12.27 -12.19 4.35
C GLU A 191 -13.16 -10.95 4.19
N HIS A 192 -13.54 -10.31 5.30
CA HIS A 192 -14.34 -9.08 5.27
C HIS A 192 -13.54 -7.84 4.87
N ILE A 193 -12.19 -7.90 4.87
CA ILE A 193 -11.33 -6.77 4.49
C ILE A 193 -10.92 -6.93 3.02
N LYS A 194 -11.36 -6.01 2.19
CA LYS A 194 -11.06 -5.97 0.75
C LYS A 194 -9.80 -5.17 0.49
N ILE A 195 -8.93 -5.65 -0.40
CA ILE A 195 -7.74 -4.89 -0.82
C ILE A 195 -8.08 -4.06 -2.05
N MET A 196 -8.08 -2.74 -1.88
CA MET A 196 -8.14 -1.75 -2.96
C MET A 196 -6.71 -1.45 -3.45
N SER A 197 -6.50 -1.28 -4.75
CA SER A 197 -5.18 -0.91 -5.30
C SER A 197 -5.30 0.01 -6.51
N LEU A 198 -4.24 0.76 -6.80
CA LEU A 198 -4.16 1.55 -8.04
C LEU A 198 -3.58 0.74 -9.20
N PHE A 199 -2.66 -0.19 -8.89
CA PHE A 199 -1.98 -1.01 -9.88
C PHE A 199 -1.95 -2.48 -9.48
N THR A 200 -1.81 -3.32 -10.51
CA THR A 200 -1.56 -4.77 -10.41
C THR A 200 -0.29 -5.13 -11.18
N LEU A 201 0.17 -6.37 -11.11
CA LEU A 201 1.32 -6.82 -11.89
C LEU A 201 1.10 -6.72 -13.40
N ASP A 202 -0.14 -6.90 -13.86
CA ASP A 202 -0.49 -6.87 -15.28
C ASP A 202 -0.31 -5.49 -15.92
N ASP A 203 -0.20 -4.45 -15.11
CA ASP A 203 -0.02 -3.07 -15.57
C ASP A 203 1.43 -2.76 -15.97
N PHE A 204 2.38 -3.68 -15.69
CA PHE A 204 3.80 -3.50 -15.91
C PHE A 204 4.37 -4.53 -16.87
N ASN A 205 5.39 -4.13 -17.63
CA ASN A 205 6.10 -5.05 -18.50
C ASN A 205 7.13 -5.88 -17.71
N LEU A 206 6.65 -6.95 -17.11
CA LEU A 206 7.46 -7.86 -16.30
C LEU A 206 7.78 -9.13 -17.12
N THR A 207 9.02 -9.27 -17.54
CA THR A 207 9.53 -10.46 -18.19
C THR A 207 10.36 -11.30 -17.22
N GLY A 208 10.13 -12.59 -17.19
CA GLY A 208 10.83 -13.55 -16.33
C GLY A 208 9.99 -13.96 -15.12
N ASN A 209 9.96 -15.26 -14.88
CA ASN A 209 9.27 -15.87 -13.75
C ASN A 209 10.14 -15.83 -12.48
N VAL A 210 9.49 -15.77 -11.33
CA VAL A 210 10.11 -16.13 -10.07
C VAL A 210 10.27 -17.65 -10.10
N GLU A 211 11.49 -18.16 -10.28
CA GLU A 211 11.77 -19.58 -10.07
C GLU A 211 12.03 -19.79 -8.58
N LEU A 212 11.07 -20.44 -7.94
CA LEU A 212 11.28 -21.09 -6.65
C LEU A 212 11.93 -22.43 -6.92
N HIS A 213 13.16 -22.62 -6.48
CA HIS A 213 13.82 -23.93 -6.43
C HIS A 213 13.88 -24.41 -5.00
#